data_d02b552b8838dadaedbdd58dabbfe3d6
#
_entry.id   d02b552b8838dadaedbdd58dabbfe3d6
#
_cell.length_a   1.000
_cell.length_b   1.000
_cell.length_c   1.000
_cell.angle_alpha   90.00
_cell.angle_beta   90.00
_cell.angle_gamma   90.00
#
_symmetry.space_group_name_H-M   'P 1'
#
loop_
_entity.id
_entity.type
_entity.pdbx_description
1 polymer ?
#
loop_
_entity_poly.entity_id
_entity_poly.type
_entity_poly.pdbx_seq_one_letter_code
_entity_poly.pdbx_strand_id
1 'polypeptide(L)'
;MTEPIWNKFLTERDKAVFAAGGFGARAGFGKRPALLVIDVNWAFCGLRPEAILESIKTWRTSCGEEAWVALGYIKSLIDKAHGKGLPVIYTTSERRADNWDAGSWRWKSSRGDERGGSPGERVDGNEIVAMIAPGPKDIVIRKQKPSGFFGTSLTSYLTLLGCDSVVVVGTTTSGCVRATVVDAFSLNYRVTLAEEGCFDRSEASHAVSLCDMHAKYADVVPAAEVLSYFDRLEAGLFDLPAGSHSAMPPVREAAE
;
A
#
# COMPACT_ATOMS: atom_id res chain seq x y z
N MET A 1 3.04 -16.68 19.65
CA MET A 1 3.26 -15.55 18.74
C MET A 1 4.51 -15.86 17.94
N THR A 2 4.46 -15.79 16.63
CA THR A 2 5.64 -15.94 15.77
C THR A 2 6.58 -14.77 16.04
N GLU A 3 7.88 -15.04 16.03
CA GLU A 3 8.90 -14.01 16.22
C GLU A 3 8.83 -13.00 15.04
N PRO A 4 8.90 -11.67 15.30
CA PRO A 4 8.89 -10.67 14.24
C PRO A 4 10.01 -10.88 13.22
N ILE A 5 9.71 -10.71 11.93
CA ILE A 5 10.68 -11.00 10.85
C ILE A 5 11.94 -10.15 10.90
N TRP A 6 11.90 -9.01 11.55
CA TRP A 6 13.07 -8.12 11.72
C TRP A 6 14.04 -8.55 12.81
N ASN A 7 13.66 -9.49 13.68
CA ASN A 7 14.53 -9.88 14.81
C ASN A 7 15.89 -10.44 14.36
N LYS A 8 15.95 -11.08 13.20
CA LYS A 8 17.20 -11.60 12.62
C LYS A 8 18.15 -10.49 12.14
N PHE A 9 17.68 -9.27 11.99
CA PHE A 9 18.46 -8.11 11.57
C PHE A 9 18.90 -7.22 12.74
N LEU A 10 18.36 -7.46 13.94
CA LEU A 10 18.69 -6.69 15.15
C LEU A 10 19.78 -7.39 15.95
N THR A 11 20.76 -6.59 16.40
CA THR A 11 21.75 -7.06 17.39
C THR A 11 21.11 -7.15 18.78
N GLU A 12 21.75 -7.89 19.70
CA GLU A 12 21.30 -7.93 21.10
C GLU A 12 21.32 -6.54 21.76
N ARG A 13 22.27 -5.67 21.32
CA ARG A 13 22.30 -4.27 21.75
C ARG A 13 21.04 -3.52 21.29
N ASP A 14 20.61 -3.69 20.05
CA ASP A 14 19.44 -2.99 19.50
C ASP A 14 18.17 -3.42 20.25
N LYS A 15 18.01 -4.72 20.47
CA LYS A 15 16.89 -5.27 21.26
C LYS A 15 16.85 -4.71 22.67
N ALA A 16 18.01 -4.66 23.33
CA ALA A 16 18.12 -4.09 24.67
C ALA A 16 17.78 -2.60 24.71
N VAL A 17 18.22 -1.82 23.69
CA VAL A 17 17.90 -0.39 23.57
C VAL A 17 16.40 -0.19 23.38
N PHE A 18 15.76 -0.95 22.50
CA PHE A 18 14.32 -0.85 22.27
C PHE A 18 13.52 -1.18 23.53
N ALA A 19 13.90 -2.26 24.22
CA ALA A 19 13.25 -2.66 25.47
C ALA A 19 13.41 -1.60 26.58
N ALA A 20 14.62 -1.08 26.76
CA ALA A 20 14.91 -0.07 27.79
C ALA A 20 14.24 1.28 27.47
N GLY A 21 14.14 1.65 26.19
CA GLY A 21 13.51 2.88 25.73
C GLY A 21 11.98 2.80 25.63
N GLY A 22 11.37 1.62 25.78
CA GLY A 22 9.93 1.42 25.67
C GLY A 22 9.40 1.57 24.25
N PHE A 23 10.24 1.34 23.23
CA PHE A 23 9.84 1.38 21.82
C PHE A 23 8.99 0.17 21.44
N GLY A 24 8.04 0.38 20.49
CA GLY A 24 7.17 -0.68 19.99
C GLY A 24 5.96 -0.97 20.88
N ALA A 25 5.65 -0.09 21.83
CA ALA A 25 4.39 -0.16 22.57
C ALA A 25 3.21 0.06 21.58
N ARG A 26 2.21 -0.82 21.64
CA ARG A 26 1.08 -0.77 20.72
C ARG A 26 0.13 0.38 21.05
N ALA A 27 -0.25 1.14 20.02
CA ALA A 27 -1.28 2.17 20.10
C ALA A 27 -2.70 1.59 20.06
N GLY A 28 -2.84 0.36 19.54
CA GLY A 28 -4.10 -0.33 19.33
C GLY A 28 -4.89 0.20 18.12
N PHE A 29 -5.92 -0.54 17.76
CA PHE A 29 -6.80 -0.20 16.65
C PHE A 29 -7.66 1.03 16.96
N GLY A 30 -8.06 1.75 15.90
CA GLY A 30 -9.07 2.82 16.00
C GLY A 30 -10.50 2.27 16.05
N LYS A 31 -11.46 3.17 15.89
CA LYS A 31 -12.90 2.84 15.86
C LYS A 31 -13.49 2.93 14.44
N ARG A 32 -12.91 3.73 13.59
CA ARG A 32 -13.39 4.04 12.22
C ARG A 32 -12.25 3.93 11.21
N PRO A 33 -11.79 2.69 10.88
CA PRO A 33 -10.65 2.48 10.00
C PRO A 33 -11.01 2.63 8.53
N ALA A 34 -10.02 3.05 7.71
CA ALA A 34 -9.99 2.80 6.28
C ALA A 34 -8.88 1.79 5.94
N LEU A 35 -9.10 0.91 4.97
CA LEU A 35 -8.07 0.05 4.40
C LEU A 35 -7.37 0.77 3.25
N LEU A 36 -6.08 1.02 3.38
CA LEU A 36 -5.25 1.62 2.34
C LEU A 36 -4.44 0.55 1.62
N VAL A 37 -4.65 0.40 0.32
CA VAL A 37 -3.95 -0.55 -0.56
C VAL A 37 -2.96 0.25 -1.42
N ILE A 38 -1.68 0.21 -1.05
CA ILE A 38 -0.65 1.08 -1.59
C ILE A 38 0.04 0.42 -2.80
N ASP A 39 -0.14 1.00 -3.98
CA ASP A 39 0.59 0.72 -5.23
C ASP A 39 0.63 -0.76 -5.65
N VAL A 40 -0.40 -1.55 -5.35
CA VAL A 40 -0.49 -2.95 -5.75
C VAL A 40 -0.95 -3.03 -7.19
N ASN A 41 -0.05 -2.75 -8.11
CA ASN A 41 -0.25 -2.67 -9.55
C ASN A 41 0.70 -3.60 -10.31
N TRP A 42 0.49 -3.75 -11.61
CA TRP A 42 1.27 -4.67 -12.44
C TRP A 42 2.77 -4.39 -12.44
N ALA A 43 3.18 -3.12 -12.39
CA ALA A 43 4.59 -2.77 -12.36
C ALA A 43 5.33 -3.27 -11.12
N PHE A 44 4.63 -3.40 -9.98
CA PHE A 44 5.21 -3.92 -8.74
C PHE A 44 4.98 -5.41 -8.52
N CYS A 45 3.91 -5.98 -9.10
CA CYS A 45 3.59 -7.39 -8.91
C CYS A 45 4.15 -8.30 -10.00
N GLY A 46 4.39 -7.75 -11.22
CA GLY A 46 4.61 -8.58 -12.40
C GLY A 46 3.31 -9.29 -12.82
N LEU A 47 3.32 -9.95 -13.96
CA LEU A 47 2.11 -10.58 -14.53
C LEU A 47 1.80 -11.96 -13.95
N ARG A 48 2.75 -12.55 -13.23
CA ARG A 48 2.66 -13.89 -12.63
C ARG A 48 3.65 -14.04 -11.48
N PRO A 49 3.46 -15.03 -10.60
CA PRO A 49 4.46 -15.37 -9.60
C PRO A 49 5.70 -15.96 -10.27
N GLU A 50 6.81 -15.26 -10.18
CA GLU A 50 8.11 -15.70 -10.71
C GLU A 50 9.25 -15.09 -9.88
N ALA A 51 10.41 -15.75 -9.92
CA ALA A 51 11.59 -15.27 -9.20
C ALA A 51 11.88 -13.80 -9.54
N ILE A 52 12.21 -13.00 -8.54
CA ILE A 52 12.37 -11.54 -8.68
C ILE A 52 13.38 -11.17 -9.77
N LEU A 53 14.50 -11.91 -9.92
CA LEU A 53 15.51 -11.62 -10.94
C LEU A 53 15.03 -11.89 -12.37
N GLU A 54 13.98 -12.69 -12.54
CA GLU A 54 13.30 -12.85 -13.83
C GLU A 54 12.25 -11.75 -14.03
N SER A 55 11.42 -11.50 -13.03
CA SER A 55 10.35 -10.52 -13.09
C SER A 55 10.85 -9.10 -13.40
N ILE A 56 11.99 -8.68 -12.82
CA ILE A 56 12.58 -7.37 -13.06
C ILE A 56 13.12 -7.17 -14.47
N LYS A 57 13.27 -8.23 -15.27
CA LYS A 57 13.64 -8.09 -16.69
C LYS A 57 12.54 -7.42 -17.51
N THR A 58 11.28 -7.67 -17.12
CA THR A 58 10.10 -7.07 -17.73
C THR A 58 9.65 -5.82 -16.97
N TRP A 59 9.57 -5.93 -15.64
CA TRP A 59 9.11 -4.89 -14.75
C TRP A 59 10.18 -4.55 -13.71
N ARG A 60 11.03 -3.58 -13.97
CA ARG A 60 12.16 -3.23 -13.08
C ARG A 60 11.78 -2.89 -11.65
N THR A 61 10.52 -2.54 -11.42
CA THR A 61 9.99 -2.25 -10.08
C THR A 61 9.38 -3.46 -9.40
N SER A 62 9.25 -4.59 -10.09
CA SER A 62 8.62 -5.80 -9.57
C SER A 62 9.27 -6.30 -8.27
N CYS A 63 8.44 -6.86 -7.42
CA CYS A 63 8.83 -7.55 -6.20
C CYS A 63 8.81 -9.09 -6.37
N GLY A 64 8.51 -9.60 -7.57
CA GLY A 64 8.52 -11.02 -7.85
C GLY A 64 7.49 -11.81 -7.05
N GLU A 65 7.86 -13.02 -6.62
CA GLU A 65 6.99 -13.93 -5.87
C GLU A 65 6.42 -13.33 -4.59
N GLU A 66 7.17 -12.46 -3.90
CA GLU A 66 6.74 -11.82 -2.65
C GLU A 66 5.44 -11.03 -2.83
N ALA A 67 5.26 -10.38 -3.99
CA ALA A 67 4.02 -9.67 -4.31
C ALA A 67 2.81 -10.62 -4.36
N TRP A 68 2.98 -11.80 -4.94
CA TRP A 68 1.90 -12.77 -5.12
C TRP A 68 1.51 -13.46 -3.83
N VAL A 69 2.47 -13.69 -2.93
CA VAL A 69 2.20 -14.15 -1.56
C VAL A 69 1.36 -13.10 -0.83
N ALA A 70 1.78 -11.83 -0.84
CA ALA A 70 1.06 -10.74 -0.19
C ALA A 70 -0.33 -10.51 -0.78
N LEU A 71 -0.53 -10.69 -2.10
CA LEU A 71 -1.82 -10.53 -2.77
C LEU A 71 -2.92 -11.39 -2.17
N GLY A 72 -2.62 -12.60 -1.71
CA GLY A 72 -3.59 -13.47 -1.05
C GLY A 72 -4.11 -12.87 0.26
N TYR A 73 -3.23 -12.31 1.07
CA TYR A 73 -3.60 -11.62 2.32
C TYR A 73 -4.33 -10.30 2.05
N ILE A 74 -3.85 -9.51 1.10
CA ILE A 74 -4.49 -8.25 0.68
C ILE A 74 -5.92 -8.51 0.23
N LYS A 75 -6.12 -9.51 -0.62
CA LYS A 75 -7.46 -9.88 -1.09
C LYS A 75 -8.40 -10.25 0.07
N SER A 76 -7.90 -11.06 1.01
CA SER A 76 -8.70 -11.46 2.17
C SER A 76 -9.12 -10.27 3.03
N LEU A 77 -8.22 -9.29 3.21
CA LEU A 77 -8.50 -8.04 3.92
C LEU A 77 -9.50 -7.15 3.18
N ILE A 78 -9.39 -7.05 1.86
CA ILE A 78 -10.34 -6.31 1.00
C ILE A 78 -11.72 -6.96 1.07
N ASP A 79 -11.81 -8.27 0.88
CA ASP A 79 -13.09 -9.00 0.94
C ASP A 79 -13.77 -8.80 2.29
N LYS A 80 -13.00 -8.84 3.38
CA LYS A 80 -13.52 -8.59 4.73
C LYS A 80 -13.97 -7.14 4.90
N ALA A 81 -13.18 -6.16 4.44
CA ALA A 81 -13.52 -4.75 4.49
C ALA A 81 -14.81 -4.45 3.72
N HIS A 82 -14.95 -4.98 2.50
CA HIS A 82 -16.18 -4.88 1.71
C HIS A 82 -17.38 -5.49 2.44
N GLY A 83 -17.23 -6.71 3.00
CA GLY A 83 -18.28 -7.38 3.75
C GLY A 83 -18.76 -6.61 5.01
N LYS A 84 -17.89 -5.74 5.55
CA LYS A 84 -18.20 -4.87 6.71
C LYS A 84 -18.59 -3.45 6.31
N GLY A 85 -18.56 -3.11 5.02
CA GLY A 85 -18.83 -1.76 4.54
C GLY A 85 -17.77 -0.76 5.00
N LEU A 86 -16.50 -1.17 5.10
CA LEU A 86 -15.39 -0.29 5.41
C LEU A 86 -14.85 0.36 4.13
N PRO A 87 -14.33 1.61 4.21
CA PRO A 87 -13.68 2.24 3.07
C PRO A 87 -12.43 1.47 2.63
N VAL A 88 -12.34 1.13 1.35
CA VAL A 88 -11.13 0.61 0.71
C VAL A 88 -10.62 1.68 -0.24
N ILE A 89 -9.38 2.11 -0.03
CA ILE A 89 -8.75 3.20 -0.78
C ILE A 89 -7.46 2.68 -1.37
N TYR A 90 -7.39 2.67 -2.68
CA TYR A 90 -6.22 2.26 -3.44
C TYR A 90 -5.37 3.46 -3.82
N THR A 91 -4.05 3.26 -3.89
CA THR A 91 -3.17 4.20 -4.58
C THR A 91 -2.53 3.54 -5.79
N THR A 92 -2.30 4.35 -6.81
CA THR A 92 -1.47 3.98 -7.96
C THR A 92 -0.79 5.22 -8.52
N SER A 93 0.19 5.02 -9.41
CA SER A 93 0.93 6.15 -9.98
C SER A 93 0.20 6.72 -11.20
N GLU A 94 0.36 8.02 -11.38
CA GLU A 94 0.00 8.73 -12.60
C GLU A 94 1.16 9.58 -13.07
N ARG A 95 1.42 9.60 -14.37
CA ARG A 95 2.43 10.45 -14.98
C ARG A 95 1.97 11.01 -16.32
N ARG A 96 2.43 12.21 -16.62
CA ARG A 96 2.27 12.80 -17.95
C ARG A 96 3.00 11.95 -18.99
N ALA A 97 2.49 11.99 -20.22
CA ALA A 97 3.10 11.25 -21.34
C ALA A 97 4.54 11.68 -21.62
N ASP A 98 4.89 12.96 -21.37
CA ASP A 98 6.22 13.53 -21.52
C ASP A 98 7.13 13.29 -20.31
N ASN A 99 6.64 12.64 -19.26
CA ASN A 99 7.35 12.34 -18.02
C ASN A 99 7.94 13.58 -17.30
N TRP A 100 7.47 14.79 -17.64
CA TRP A 100 7.97 16.05 -17.06
C TRP A 100 7.71 16.11 -15.55
N ASP A 101 6.59 15.58 -15.08
CA ASP A 101 6.16 15.57 -13.68
C ASP A 101 6.83 14.49 -12.81
N ALA A 102 7.70 13.67 -13.39
CA ALA A 102 8.49 12.69 -12.63
C ALA A 102 9.39 13.38 -11.58
N GLY A 103 9.84 14.61 -11.86
CA GLY A 103 10.58 15.43 -10.88
C GLY A 103 11.80 14.72 -10.33
N SER A 104 11.91 14.62 -9.01
CA SER A 104 13.07 14.03 -8.33
C SER A 104 13.36 12.57 -8.71
N TRP A 105 12.37 11.82 -9.23
CA TRP A 105 12.61 10.47 -9.72
C TRP A 105 13.62 10.44 -10.87
N ARG A 106 13.66 11.48 -11.73
CA ARG A 106 14.61 11.58 -12.84
C ARG A 106 16.06 11.72 -12.37
N TRP A 107 16.28 12.31 -11.18
CA TRP A 107 17.62 12.48 -10.62
C TRP A 107 18.09 11.28 -9.82
N LYS A 108 17.14 10.61 -9.16
CA LYS A 108 17.46 9.51 -8.24
C LYS A 108 17.56 8.17 -8.94
N SER A 109 16.85 7.99 -10.05
CA SER A 109 16.75 6.69 -10.71
C SER A 109 16.67 6.84 -12.21
N SER A 110 17.52 6.11 -12.94
CA SER A 110 17.46 5.97 -14.40
C SER A 110 16.14 5.35 -14.90
N ARG A 111 15.29 4.86 -13.99
CA ARG A 111 13.98 4.28 -14.29
C ARG A 111 12.90 5.33 -14.62
N GLY A 112 13.23 6.62 -14.51
CA GLY A 112 12.26 7.70 -14.74
C GLY A 112 11.68 7.71 -16.17
N ASP A 113 12.35 7.12 -17.12
CA ASP A 113 11.95 7.07 -18.53
C ASP A 113 11.26 5.74 -18.91
N GLU A 114 11.11 4.81 -17.97
CA GLU A 114 10.51 3.52 -18.26
C GLU A 114 8.99 3.58 -18.17
N ARG A 115 8.36 3.35 -19.29
CA ARG A 115 6.97 2.91 -19.35
C ARG A 115 6.98 1.40 -19.14
N GLY A 116 6.40 0.93 -18.03
CA GLY A 116 6.38 -0.49 -17.73
C GLY A 116 5.69 -1.29 -18.83
N GLY A 117 6.17 -2.49 -19.06
CA GLY A 117 5.63 -3.45 -20.00
C GLY A 117 6.65 -3.90 -21.04
N SER A 118 6.62 -5.17 -21.40
CA SER A 118 7.37 -5.70 -22.55
C SER A 118 6.78 -5.18 -23.85
N PRO A 119 7.60 -4.96 -24.89
CA PRO A 119 7.09 -4.69 -26.23
C PRO A 119 6.13 -5.82 -26.64
N GLY A 120 4.85 -5.50 -26.81
CA GLY A 120 3.79 -6.48 -27.16
C GLY A 120 2.77 -6.77 -26.05
N GLU A 121 3.05 -6.49 -24.78
CA GLU A 121 2.08 -6.58 -23.71
C GLU A 121 1.35 -5.24 -23.53
N ARG A 122 0.03 -5.27 -23.76
CA ARG A 122 -0.85 -4.09 -23.66
C ARG A 122 -1.34 -3.85 -22.23
N VAL A 123 -0.49 -4.07 -21.21
CA VAL A 123 -0.87 -3.87 -19.81
C VAL A 123 -0.21 -2.59 -19.32
N ASP A 124 -1.00 -1.64 -18.82
CA ASP A 124 -0.48 -0.47 -18.13
C ASP A 124 0.04 -0.90 -16.75
N GLY A 125 1.33 -0.68 -16.49
CA GLY A 125 1.95 -1.00 -15.22
C GLY A 125 1.32 -0.32 -14.02
N ASN A 126 0.61 0.79 -14.22
CA ASN A 126 -0.10 1.51 -13.17
C ASN A 126 -1.53 0.97 -12.91
N GLU A 127 -2.02 0.06 -13.72
CA GLU A 127 -3.30 -0.60 -13.43
C GLU A 127 -3.17 -1.51 -12.21
N ILE A 128 -4.18 -1.46 -11.34
CA ILE A 128 -4.28 -2.32 -10.17
C ILE A 128 -4.46 -3.77 -10.62
N VAL A 129 -3.77 -4.68 -9.97
CA VAL A 129 -3.80 -6.12 -10.30
C VAL A 129 -5.24 -6.65 -10.28
N ALA A 130 -5.65 -7.37 -11.33
CA ALA A 130 -7.02 -7.83 -11.52
C ALA A 130 -7.59 -8.64 -10.33
N MET A 131 -6.75 -9.39 -9.62
CA MET A 131 -7.16 -10.16 -8.43
C MET A 131 -7.79 -9.31 -7.33
N ILE A 132 -7.41 -8.04 -7.26
CA ILE A 132 -7.88 -7.07 -6.27
C ILE A 132 -8.44 -5.80 -6.93
N ALA A 133 -8.98 -5.93 -8.13
CA ALA A 133 -9.54 -4.79 -8.86
C ALA A 133 -10.55 -4.01 -8.00
N PRO A 134 -10.49 -2.66 -7.99
CA PRO A 134 -11.39 -1.84 -7.21
C PRO A 134 -12.85 -2.10 -7.55
N GLY A 135 -13.67 -2.23 -6.53
CA GLY A 135 -15.13 -2.28 -6.67
C GLY A 135 -15.73 -0.87 -6.87
N PRO A 136 -17.03 -0.79 -7.18
CA PRO A 136 -17.68 0.49 -7.52
C PRO A 136 -17.76 1.48 -6.35
N LYS A 137 -17.59 1.02 -5.11
CA LYS A 137 -17.58 1.87 -3.91
C LYS A 137 -16.19 2.24 -3.43
N ASP A 138 -15.16 1.66 -4.04
CA ASP A 138 -13.77 1.91 -3.67
C ASP A 138 -13.27 3.24 -4.22
N ILE A 139 -12.28 3.80 -3.54
CA ILE A 139 -11.66 5.05 -3.92
C ILE A 139 -10.29 4.74 -4.51
N VAL A 140 -9.99 5.30 -5.69
CA VAL A 140 -8.67 5.17 -6.32
C VAL A 140 -7.99 6.53 -6.35
N ILE A 141 -6.85 6.62 -5.66
CA ILE A 141 -5.99 7.80 -5.61
C ILE A 141 -4.84 7.65 -6.60
N ARG A 142 -4.74 8.58 -7.54
CA ARG A 142 -3.59 8.68 -8.44
C ARG A 142 -2.57 9.64 -7.86
N LYS A 143 -1.33 9.19 -7.70
CA LYS A 143 -0.27 9.96 -7.04
C LYS A 143 1.02 10.02 -7.85
N GLN A 144 1.80 11.05 -7.64
CA GLN A 144 3.08 11.29 -8.32
C GLN A 144 4.28 11.13 -7.37
N LYS A 145 4.03 11.03 -6.07
CA LYS A 145 5.05 10.96 -5.02
C LYS A 145 4.87 9.71 -4.15
N PRO A 146 5.87 9.33 -3.34
CA PRO A 146 5.81 8.09 -2.56
C PRO A 146 4.59 8.00 -1.65
N SER A 147 4.35 9.01 -0.84
CA SER A 147 3.22 9.03 0.10
C SER A 147 1.88 9.12 -0.61
N GLY A 148 0.91 8.35 -0.12
CA GLY A 148 -0.50 8.46 -0.53
C GLY A 148 -1.14 9.79 -0.14
N PHE A 149 -0.55 10.53 0.80
CA PHE A 149 -1.07 11.82 1.27
C PHE A 149 -0.52 13.02 0.49
N PHE A 150 0.74 12.94 0.06
CA PHE A 150 1.41 14.10 -0.52
C PHE A 150 0.85 14.49 -1.90
N GLY A 151 0.21 15.65 -1.95
CA GLY A 151 -0.36 16.20 -3.18
C GLY A 151 -1.60 15.46 -3.71
N THR A 152 -2.31 14.75 -2.84
CA THR A 152 -3.51 13.98 -3.18
C THR A 152 -4.73 14.40 -2.35
N SER A 153 -5.90 13.87 -2.70
CA SER A 153 -7.14 14.09 -1.96
C SER A 153 -7.34 13.10 -0.79
N LEU A 154 -6.35 12.27 -0.43
CA LEU A 154 -6.53 11.21 0.57
C LEU A 154 -7.00 11.77 1.91
N THR A 155 -6.37 12.82 2.42
CA THR A 155 -6.77 13.46 3.68
C THR A 155 -8.23 13.94 3.63
N SER A 156 -8.65 14.54 2.51
CA SER A 156 -10.01 15.00 2.32
C SER A 156 -11.03 13.86 2.38
N TYR A 157 -10.75 12.73 1.74
CA TYR A 157 -11.62 11.55 1.80
C TYR A 157 -11.67 10.94 3.20
N LEU A 158 -10.54 10.79 3.88
CA LEU A 158 -10.52 10.26 5.24
C LEU A 158 -11.29 11.18 6.22
N THR A 159 -11.17 12.49 6.04
CA THR A 159 -11.94 13.48 6.84
C THR A 159 -13.43 13.39 6.55
N LEU A 160 -13.84 13.32 5.27
CA LEU A 160 -15.23 13.20 4.86
C LEU A 160 -15.88 11.93 5.43
N LEU A 161 -15.15 10.82 5.42
CA LEU A 161 -15.58 9.53 5.97
C LEU A 161 -15.53 9.49 7.50
N GLY A 162 -14.93 10.48 8.15
CA GLY A 162 -14.74 10.52 9.61
C GLY A 162 -13.85 9.39 10.10
N CYS A 163 -12.82 9.01 9.33
CA CYS A 163 -11.87 7.99 9.75
C CYS A 163 -10.97 8.50 10.88
N ASP A 164 -10.71 7.65 11.87
CA ASP A 164 -9.75 7.90 12.97
C ASP A 164 -8.47 7.06 12.85
N SER A 165 -8.47 6.13 11.94
CA SER A 165 -7.39 5.16 11.79
C SER A 165 -7.30 4.63 10.37
N VAL A 166 -6.13 4.09 10.04
CA VAL A 166 -5.87 3.44 8.75
C VAL A 166 -5.19 2.09 8.97
N VAL A 167 -5.61 1.11 8.19
CA VAL A 167 -4.89 -0.16 8.03
C VAL A 167 -4.17 -0.08 6.68
N VAL A 168 -2.87 -0.29 6.68
CA VAL A 168 -2.03 -0.13 5.49
C VAL A 168 -1.49 -1.47 5.03
N VAL A 169 -1.62 -1.75 3.74
CA VAL A 169 -1.04 -2.89 3.02
C VAL A 169 -0.44 -2.42 1.69
N GLY A 170 0.33 -3.26 1.05
CA GLY A 170 0.86 -3.02 -0.30
C GLY A 170 2.37 -2.81 -0.35
N THR A 171 2.83 -1.99 -1.30
CA THR A 171 4.26 -1.92 -1.67
C THR A 171 4.75 -0.47 -1.91
N THR A 172 6.05 -0.22 -1.87
CA THR A 172 7.05 -1.07 -1.22
C THR A 172 7.16 -0.68 0.24
N THR A 173 7.34 -1.66 1.09
CA THR A 173 7.37 -1.46 2.54
C THR A 173 8.33 -0.35 2.95
N SER A 174 9.54 -0.32 2.37
CA SER A 174 10.56 0.71 2.63
C SER A 174 10.33 2.04 1.90
N GLY A 175 9.39 2.08 0.98
CA GLY A 175 9.11 3.23 0.09
C GLY A 175 7.73 3.85 0.33
N CYS A 176 6.79 3.57 -0.58
CA CYS A 176 5.47 4.22 -0.57
C CYS A 176 4.64 3.87 0.67
N VAL A 177 4.73 2.64 1.16
CA VAL A 177 4.09 2.22 2.41
C VAL A 177 4.65 3.04 3.57
N ARG A 178 5.98 3.05 3.77
CA ARG A 178 6.63 3.82 4.84
C ARG A 178 6.30 5.31 4.77
N ALA A 179 6.38 5.91 3.58
CA ALA A 179 6.07 7.33 3.40
C ALA A 179 4.62 7.64 3.80
N THR A 180 3.67 6.78 3.39
CA THR A 180 2.25 6.92 3.73
C THR A 180 2.01 6.76 5.23
N VAL A 181 2.66 5.79 5.87
CA VAL A 181 2.57 5.55 7.32
C VAL A 181 3.06 6.75 8.13
N VAL A 182 4.21 7.32 7.76
CA VAL A 182 4.78 8.50 8.45
C VAL A 182 3.86 9.71 8.33
N ASP A 183 3.29 9.94 7.14
CA ASP A 183 2.35 11.04 6.93
C ASP A 183 1.02 10.80 7.67
N ALA A 184 0.49 9.57 7.66
CA ALA A 184 -0.71 9.22 8.42
C ALA A 184 -0.52 9.47 9.93
N PHE A 185 0.61 9.03 10.49
CA PHE A 185 0.97 9.28 11.88
C PHE A 185 1.08 10.79 12.17
N SER A 186 1.73 11.54 11.28
CA SER A 186 1.89 13.00 11.40
C SER A 186 0.55 13.75 11.33
N LEU A 187 -0.45 13.16 10.70
CA LEU A 187 -1.83 13.65 10.63
C LEU A 187 -2.72 13.13 11.78
N ASN A 188 -2.14 12.48 12.79
CA ASN A 188 -2.78 11.94 13.99
C ASN A 188 -3.74 10.76 13.75
N TYR A 189 -3.61 10.02 12.66
CA TYR A 189 -4.29 8.74 12.51
C TYR A 189 -3.60 7.66 13.35
N ARG A 190 -4.39 6.74 13.94
CA ARG A 190 -3.84 5.46 14.41
C ARG A 190 -3.51 4.62 13.18
N VAL A 191 -2.30 4.11 13.11
CA VAL A 191 -1.81 3.37 11.95
C VAL A 191 -1.53 1.93 12.32
N THR A 192 -2.08 1.02 11.54
CA THR A 192 -1.81 -0.43 11.63
C THR A 192 -1.30 -0.92 10.28
N LEU A 193 -0.25 -1.75 10.28
CA LEU A 193 0.16 -2.51 9.11
C LEU A 193 -0.18 -3.98 9.30
N ALA A 194 -0.80 -4.59 8.28
CA ALA A 194 -0.90 -6.04 8.20
C ALA A 194 0.42 -6.56 7.59
N GLU A 195 1.24 -7.23 8.41
CA GLU A 195 2.62 -7.62 8.05
C GLU A 195 2.67 -8.37 6.72
N GLU A 196 1.91 -9.45 6.58
CA GLU A 196 1.93 -10.31 5.39
C GLU A 196 1.26 -9.65 4.17
N GLY A 197 0.51 -8.57 4.38
CA GLY A 197 -0.05 -7.72 3.32
C GLY A 197 0.92 -6.66 2.79
N CYS A 198 2.12 -6.53 3.37
CA CYS A 198 3.15 -5.62 2.93
C CYS A 198 4.28 -6.38 2.23
N PHE A 199 4.85 -5.83 1.16
CA PHE A 199 5.93 -6.48 0.42
C PHE A 199 6.95 -5.50 -0.16
N ASP A 200 8.15 -6.01 -0.43
CA ASP A 200 9.28 -5.24 -0.97
C ASP A 200 10.20 -6.13 -1.79
N ARG A 201 11.15 -5.54 -2.51
CA ARG A 201 12.16 -6.24 -3.31
C ARG A 201 13.33 -6.78 -2.49
N SER A 202 13.60 -6.19 -1.35
CA SER A 202 14.73 -6.52 -0.49
C SER A 202 14.22 -6.96 0.86
N GLU A 203 14.56 -8.18 1.25
CA GLU A 203 14.18 -8.74 2.54
C GLU A 203 14.65 -7.87 3.72
N ALA A 204 15.89 -7.39 3.67
CA ALA A 204 16.43 -6.51 4.72
C ALA A 204 15.68 -5.17 4.78
N SER A 205 15.43 -4.52 3.63
CA SER A 205 14.70 -3.26 3.56
C SER A 205 13.27 -3.41 4.07
N HIS A 206 12.61 -4.51 3.72
CA HIS A 206 11.26 -4.86 4.20
C HIS A 206 11.26 -5.00 5.72
N ALA A 207 12.06 -5.90 6.26
CA ALA A 207 12.08 -6.22 7.68
C ALA A 207 12.48 -5.01 8.55
N VAL A 208 13.56 -4.29 8.19
CA VAL A 208 14.01 -3.10 8.94
C VAL A 208 12.98 -1.98 8.87
N SER A 209 12.30 -1.80 7.73
CA SER A 209 11.24 -0.78 7.63
C SER A 209 10.02 -1.13 8.48
N LEU A 210 9.61 -2.39 8.56
CA LEU A 210 8.55 -2.82 9.48
C LEU A 210 8.96 -2.59 10.94
N CYS A 211 10.20 -2.91 11.29
CA CYS A 211 10.76 -2.64 12.63
C CYS A 211 10.69 -1.15 12.99
N ASP A 212 11.18 -0.29 12.10
CA ASP A 212 11.17 1.16 12.33
C ASP A 212 9.76 1.72 12.47
N MET A 213 8.83 1.26 11.63
CA MET A 213 7.43 1.70 11.70
C MET A 213 6.77 1.20 12.98
N HIS A 214 7.02 -0.06 13.37
CA HIS A 214 6.50 -0.62 14.61
C HIS A 214 7.03 0.10 15.85
N ALA A 215 8.30 0.43 15.84
CA ALA A 215 8.93 1.12 16.98
C ALA A 215 8.43 2.55 17.19
N LYS A 216 7.90 3.23 16.14
CA LYS A 216 7.75 4.70 16.17
C LYS A 216 6.39 5.22 15.72
N TYR A 217 5.75 4.60 14.73
CA TYR A 217 4.66 5.24 13.98
C TYR A 217 3.39 4.42 13.87
N ALA A 218 3.48 3.09 14.00
CA ALA A 218 2.38 2.19 13.69
C ALA A 218 2.45 0.89 14.49
N ASP A 219 1.34 0.18 14.55
CA ASP A 219 1.33 -1.20 15.01
C ASP A 219 1.49 -2.14 13.81
N VAL A 220 2.58 -2.89 13.75
CA VAL A 220 2.75 -3.98 12.78
C VAL A 220 2.21 -5.26 13.41
N VAL A 221 1.21 -5.85 12.80
CA VAL A 221 0.49 -7.01 13.32
C VAL A 221 0.22 -8.04 12.22
N PRO A 222 0.01 -9.33 12.56
CA PRO A 222 -0.42 -10.32 11.59
C PRO A 222 -1.75 -9.95 10.91
N ALA A 223 -1.90 -10.27 9.63
CA ALA A 223 -3.13 -10.05 8.87
C ALA A 223 -4.35 -10.70 9.54
N ALA A 224 -4.18 -11.85 10.19
CA ALA A 224 -5.21 -12.53 10.95
C ALA A 224 -5.75 -11.68 12.12
N GLU A 225 -4.91 -10.87 12.76
CA GLU A 225 -5.34 -9.97 13.82
C GLU A 225 -6.18 -8.81 13.26
N VAL A 226 -5.81 -8.28 12.08
CA VAL A 226 -6.59 -7.26 11.37
C VAL A 226 -7.96 -7.81 10.94
N LEU A 227 -8.00 -9.03 10.41
CA LEU A 227 -9.26 -9.70 10.05
C LEU A 227 -10.18 -9.83 11.28
N SER A 228 -9.61 -10.28 12.40
CA SER A 228 -10.36 -10.38 13.68
C SER A 228 -10.81 -9.01 14.20
N TYR A 229 -10.02 -7.97 13.99
CA TYR A 229 -10.44 -6.60 14.32
C TYR A 229 -11.61 -6.14 13.45
N PHE A 230 -11.55 -6.34 12.12
CA PHE A 230 -12.66 -6.00 11.23
C PHE A 230 -13.95 -6.75 11.58
N ASP A 231 -13.84 -8.01 12.01
CA ASP A 231 -15.02 -8.79 12.46
C ASP A 231 -15.74 -8.16 13.65
N ARG A 232 -15.01 -7.51 14.56
CA ARG A 232 -15.58 -6.87 15.76
C ARG A 232 -16.19 -5.50 15.50
N LEU A 233 -15.95 -4.91 14.33
CA LEU A 233 -16.54 -3.60 13.99
C LEU A 233 -18.03 -3.74 13.71
N GLU A 234 -18.79 -2.73 14.10
CA GLU A 234 -20.19 -2.60 13.75
C GLU A 234 -20.38 -2.42 12.24
N ALA A 235 -21.50 -2.89 11.72
CA ALA A 235 -21.86 -2.63 10.33
C ALA A 235 -22.44 -1.21 10.17
N GLY A 236 -22.29 -0.63 8.96
CA GLY A 236 -22.89 0.67 8.65
C GLY A 236 -22.17 1.88 9.26
N LEU A 237 -20.90 1.72 9.63
CA LEU A 237 -20.09 2.83 10.15
C LEU A 237 -19.90 3.97 9.15
N PHE A 238 -19.96 3.70 7.86
CA PHE A 238 -19.54 4.65 6.82
C PHE A 238 -20.64 4.89 5.79
N ASP A 239 -20.79 6.13 5.39
CA ASP A 239 -21.52 6.52 4.18
C ASP A 239 -20.55 6.48 2.99
N LEU A 240 -20.54 5.33 2.32
CA LEU A 240 -19.65 5.06 1.20
C LEU A 240 -20.24 5.60 -0.10
N PRO A 241 -19.39 5.84 -1.14
CA PRO A 241 -19.87 6.18 -2.47
C PRO A 241 -20.98 5.24 -2.95
N ALA A 242 -21.98 5.78 -3.64
CA ALA A 242 -23.13 5.01 -4.11
C ALA A 242 -22.79 3.93 -5.16
N GLY A 243 -21.56 3.94 -5.68
CA GLY A 243 -21.08 2.97 -6.64
C GLY A 243 -21.39 3.31 -8.10
N SER A 244 -21.86 4.51 -8.37
CA SER A 244 -21.96 5.03 -9.75
C SER A 244 -20.61 5.61 -10.18
N HIS A 245 -19.64 4.77 -10.51
CA HIS A 245 -18.63 5.22 -11.44
C HIS A 245 -19.30 5.33 -12.81
N SER A 246 -19.68 6.54 -13.22
CA SER A 246 -19.77 6.78 -14.67
C SER A 246 -18.39 6.49 -15.22
N ALA A 247 -18.27 5.48 -16.05
CA ALA A 247 -17.05 5.20 -16.79
C ALA A 247 -16.55 6.53 -17.34
N MET A 248 -15.29 6.91 -17.04
CA MET A 248 -14.71 8.06 -17.73
C MET A 248 -14.95 7.82 -19.22
N PRO A 249 -15.54 8.79 -19.94
CA PRO A 249 -15.74 8.62 -21.36
C PRO A 249 -14.37 8.32 -21.99
N PRO A 250 -14.31 7.40 -22.96
CA PRO A 250 -13.05 7.09 -23.63
C PRO A 250 -12.43 8.40 -24.08
N VAL A 251 -11.13 8.56 -23.83
CA VAL A 251 -10.37 9.71 -24.30
C VAL A 251 -10.63 9.78 -25.81
N ARG A 252 -11.33 10.83 -26.24
CA ARG A 252 -11.50 11.07 -27.68
C ARG A 252 -10.11 11.27 -28.25
N GLU A 253 -9.68 10.36 -29.12
CA GLU A 253 -8.53 10.63 -29.97
C GLU A 253 -8.79 11.96 -30.67
N ALA A 254 -7.87 12.90 -30.53
CA ALA A 254 -7.91 14.12 -31.31
C ALA A 254 -7.88 13.69 -32.79
N ALA A 255 -8.94 13.95 -33.51
CA ALA A 255 -8.92 13.85 -34.95
C ALA A 255 -7.86 14.82 -35.47
N GLU A 256 -6.96 14.30 -36.31
CA GLU A 256 -5.99 15.06 -37.06
C GLU A 256 -6.62 16.16 -37.92
#